data_22c15edf5b88f68732eb4274b4c9452e
#
_entry.id   22c15edf5b88f68732eb4274b4c9452e
#
_cell.length_a   1.000
_cell.length_b   1.000
_cell.length_c   1.000
_cell.angle_alpha   90.00
_cell.angle_beta   90.00
_cell.angle_gamma   90.00
#
_symmetry.space_group_name_H-M   'P 1'
#
loop_
_entity.id
_entity.type
_entity.pdbx_description
1 polymer ?
#
loop_
_entity_poly.entity_id
_entity_poly.type
_entity_poly.pdbx_seq_one_letter_code
_entity_poly.pdbx_strand_id
1 'polypeptide(L)'
;MRKIYNVILNEYIKIFAKISTKIMLVCIVLLAIFWNVGSYLANRSSQEYYRNDLDYDSLINEYSGTDETQADMYRFMKEQDIKSTEDWRYAAITDSTNALAGLINRQPAEEEKAAARQWYDRCKQAIADNDSKAYLRLRIEFVKTFETLTEEERKIKLWSLQYQIDHDITPAWSDKRYQTLQKLVTDKTQLLSLEQAPAESRDAKQIHDLQSSIAVGEYVLEHNLETYLVPDGVDRSFSLTGFWSVFRNSTMLIMVINVLIIIVAGSMVSMEFSSGTIKFLLINPIKRWKILLAKYLSVLTVGI
;
A
#
# COMPACT_ATOMS: atom_id res chain seq x y z
N MET A 1 39.07 20.29 26.92
CA MET A 1 37.72 19.70 26.73
C MET A 1 36.67 20.33 27.66
N ARG A 2 36.93 20.46 28.97
CA ARG A 2 35.99 21.01 29.98
C ARG A 2 35.43 22.43 29.67
N LYS A 3 36.24 23.32 29.07
CA LYS A 3 35.81 24.69 28.69
C LYS A 3 34.80 24.73 27.53
N ILE A 4 34.90 23.82 26.54
CA ILE A 4 33.94 23.75 25.42
C ILE A 4 32.61 23.16 25.92
N TYR A 5 32.65 22.15 26.76
CA TYR A 5 31.45 21.57 27.40
C TYR A 5 30.62 22.63 28.15
N ASN A 6 31.28 23.46 28.95
CA ASN A 6 30.59 24.53 29.68
C ASN A 6 29.97 25.58 28.75
N VAL A 7 30.59 25.86 27.61
CA VAL A 7 30.03 26.77 26.60
C VAL A 7 28.79 26.14 25.96
N ILE A 8 28.86 24.87 25.60
CA ILE A 8 27.69 24.14 25.03
C ILE A 8 26.55 24.14 26.06
N LEU A 9 26.82 23.80 27.30
CA LEU A 9 25.81 23.74 28.38
C LEU A 9 25.12 25.13 28.56
N ASN A 10 25.89 26.21 28.54
CA ASN A 10 25.34 27.58 28.61
C ASN A 10 24.45 27.91 27.42
N GLU A 11 24.82 27.48 26.22
CA GLU A 11 23.98 27.69 25.04
C GLU A 11 22.67 26.88 25.12
N TYR A 12 22.71 25.65 25.65
CA TYR A 12 21.50 24.85 25.94
C TYR A 12 20.56 25.58 26.90
N ILE A 13 21.11 26.08 28.03
CA ILE A 13 20.31 26.80 29.02
C ILE A 13 19.65 28.04 28.37
N LYS A 14 20.36 28.77 27.51
CA LYS A 14 19.80 29.93 26.80
C LYS A 14 18.68 29.51 25.81
N ILE A 15 18.84 28.41 25.08
CA ILE A 15 17.83 27.87 24.14
C ILE A 15 16.56 27.49 24.89
N PHE A 16 16.69 26.67 25.94
CA PHE A 16 15.55 26.15 26.67
C PHE A 16 14.93 27.12 27.70
N ALA A 17 15.67 28.19 28.07
CA ALA A 17 15.10 29.25 28.91
C ALA A 17 14.05 30.10 28.17
N LYS A 18 14.13 30.17 26.83
CA LYS A 18 13.19 30.98 26.03
C LYS A 18 11.80 30.33 25.94
N ILE A 19 10.78 31.10 26.24
CA ILE A 19 9.39 30.73 26.11
C ILE A 19 9.07 30.36 24.66
N SER A 20 9.60 31.12 23.66
CA SER A 20 9.39 30.85 22.24
C SER A 20 9.90 29.46 21.81
N THR A 21 11.06 29.05 22.33
CA THR A 21 11.61 27.69 22.02
C THR A 21 10.74 26.59 22.65
N LYS A 22 10.24 26.78 23.88
CA LYS A 22 9.33 25.83 24.52
C LYS A 22 8.01 25.72 23.78
N ILE A 23 7.42 26.85 23.37
CA ILE A 23 6.19 26.85 22.55
C ILE A 23 6.42 26.11 21.25
N MET A 24 7.55 26.35 20.58
CA MET A 24 7.88 25.72 19.32
C MET A 24 8.04 24.21 19.43
N LEU A 25 8.72 23.72 20.49
CA LEU A 25 8.82 22.27 20.77
C LEU A 25 7.45 21.64 21.04
N VAL A 26 6.58 22.31 21.78
CA VAL A 26 5.20 21.84 22.00
C VAL A 26 4.44 21.80 20.68
N CYS A 27 4.59 22.82 19.82
CA CYS A 27 3.95 22.84 18.49
C CYS A 27 4.44 21.68 17.61
N ILE A 28 5.74 21.33 17.63
CA ILE A 28 6.28 20.19 16.89
C ILE A 28 5.60 18.89 17.34
N VAL A 29 5.54 18.67 18.65
CA VAL A 29 4.90 17.47 19.22
C VAL A 29 3.40 17.42 18.84
N LEU A 30 2.70 18.53 18.96
CA LEU A 30 1.29 18.62 18.58
C LEU A 30 1.09 18.38 17.08
N LEU A 31 1.93 18.92 16.22
CA LEU A 31 1.89 18.66 14.78
C LEU A 31 2.15 17.19 14.45
N ALA A 32 3.13 16.56 15.11
CA ALA A 32 3.41 15.15 14.94
C ALA A 32 2.21 14.27 15.37
N ILE A 33 1.58 14.57 16.50
CA ILE A 33 0.38 13.88 16.98
C ILE A 33 -0.79 14.11 16.00
N PHE A 34 -1.04 15.36 15.63
CA PHE A 34 -2.12 15.72 14.70
C PHE A 34 -1.97 15.02 13.34
N TRP A 35 -0.74 14.97 12.81
CA TRP A 35 -0.44 14.28 11.55
C TRP A 35 -0.73 12.78 11.64
N ASN A 36 -0.27 12.13 12.71
CA ASN A 36 -0.50 10.70 12.90
C ASN A 36 -1.98 10.38 13.14
N VAL A 37 -2.66 11.13 13.98
CA VAL A 37 -4.10 10.96 14.26
C VAL A 37 -4.93 11.28 13.03
N GLY A 38 -4.61 12.37 12.32
CA GLY A 38 -5.28 12.75 11.07
C GLY A 38 -5.14 11.69 9.99
N SER A 39 -3.94 11.15 9.80
CA SER A 39 -3.69 10.04 8.87
C SER A 39 -4.44 8.77 9.26
N TYR A 40 -4.50 8.45 10.56
CA TYR A 40 -5.25 7.31 11.07
C TYR A 40 -6.77 7.46 10.83
N LEU A 41 -7.32 8.63 11.13
CA LEU A 41 -8.75 8.91 10.93
C LEU A 41 -9.13 8.93 9.45
N ALA A 42 -8.31 9.55 8.60
CA ALA A 42 -8.53 9.56 7.15
C ALA A 42 -8.51 8.13 6.57
N ASN A 43 -7.58 7.29 7.03
CA ASN A 43 -7.51 5.91 6.59
C ASN A 43 -8.73 5.08 7.06
N ARG A 44 -9.17 5.31 8.31
CA ARG A 44 -10.35 4.65 8.85
C ARG A 44 -11.61 5.03 8.07
N SER A 45 -11.80 6.30 7.75
CA SER A 45 -12.95 6.76 6.97
C SER A 45 -12.94 6.19 5.54
N SER A 46 -11.77 6.03 4.93
CA SER A 46 -11.65 5.38 3.62
C SER A 46 -11.99 3.89 3.69
N GLN A 47 -11.54 3.18 4.73
CA GLN A 47 -11.90 1.77 4.92
C GLN A 47 -13.39 1.58 5.22
N GLU A 48 -14.01 2.48 5.98
CA GLU A 48 -15.46 2.47 6.23
C GLU A 48 -16.25 2.77 4.95
N TYR A 49 -15.75 3.63 4.05
CA TYR A 49 -16.37 3.90 2.75
C TYR A 49 -16.37 2.65 1.83
N TYR A 50 -15.30 1.86 1.82
CA TYR A 50 -15.24 0.59 1.09
C TYR A 50 -15.97 -0.56 1.79
N ARG A 51 -16.33 -0.39 3.06
CA ARG A 51 -17.03 -1.37 3.90
C ARG A 51 -18.54 -1.15 3.95
N ASN A 52 -19.03 -0.07 3.33
CA ASN A 52 -20.47 0.24 3.32
C ASN A 52 -21.25 -0.86 2.60
N ASP A 53 -22.36 -1.23 3.20
CA ASP A 53 -23.38 -2.12 2.64
C ASP A 53 -23.62 -1.74 1.18
N LEU A 54 -23.34 -2.67 0.27
CA LEU A 54 -23.58 -2.50 -1.15
C LEU A 54 -25.10 -2.28 -1.33
N ASP A 55 -25.48 -1.10 -1.86
CA ASP A 55 -26.86 -0.83 -2.22
C ASP A 55 -27.24 -1.64 -3.47
N TYR A 56 -27.56 -2.91 -3.26
CA TYR A 56 -27.88 -3.84 -4.34
C TYR A 56 -29.08 -3.39 -5.17
N ASP A 57 -30.07 -2.72 -4.58
CA ASP A 57 -31.25 -2.27 -5.30
C ASP A 57 -30.89 -1.19 -6.33
N SER A 58 -30.04 -0.25 -5.93
CA SER A 58 -29.50 0.76 -6.86
C SER A 58 -28.67 0.13 -7.96
N LEU A 59 -27.77 -0.78 -7.63
CA LEU A 59 -26.90 -1.46 -8.60
C LEU A 59 -27.70 -2.34 -9.59
N ILE A 60 -28.65 -3.11 -9.09
CA ILE A 60 -29.52 -3.92 -9.94
C ILE A 60 -30.29 -3.02 -10.93
N ASN A 61 -30.83 -1.89 -10.46
CA ASN A 61 -31.58 -0.97 -11.31
C ASN A 61 -30.66 -0.30 -12.35
N GLU A 62 -29.42 0.04 -11.99
CA GLU A 62 -28.45 0.65 -12.89
C GLU A 62 -28.09 -0.28 -14.06
N TYR A 63 -27.88 -1.57 -13.78
CA TYR A 63 -27.44 -2.54 -14.78
C TYR A 63 -28.59 -3.26 -15.49
N SER A 64 -29.80 -3.25 -14.94
CA SER A 64 -30.98 -3.86 -15.59
C SER A 64 -31.28 -3.19 -16.93
N GLY A 65 -31.26 -4.01 -18.00
CA GLY A 65 -31.50 -3.54 -19.37
C GLY A 65 -30.26 -3.03 -20.13
N THR A 66 -29.12 -2.86 -19.44
CA THR A 66 -27.82 -2.48 -20.06
C THR A 66 -26.82 -3.63 -20.02
N ASP A 67 -26.65 -4.26 -18.90
CA ASP A 67 -25.80 -5.46 -18.69
C ASP A 67 -26.51 -6.44 -17.73
N GLU A 68 -27.31 -7.33 -18.31
CA GLU A 68 -28.08 -8.29 -17.53
C GLU A 68 -27.18 -9.29 -16.76
N THR A 69 -25.94 -9.54 -17.23
CA THR A 69 -24.99 -10.39 -16.52
C THR A 69 -24.54 -9.75 -15.21
N GLN A 70 -24.29 -8.44 -15.21
CA GLN A 70 -23.98 -7.69 -13.99
C GLN A 70 -25.20 -7.59 -13.07
N ALA A 71 -26.37 -7.34 -13.62
CA ALA A 71 -27.60 -7.30 -12.82
C ALA A 71 -27.87 -8.65 -12.12
N ASP A 72 -27.69 -9.79 -12.81
CA ASP A 72 -27.81 -11.13 -12.24
C ASP A 72 -26.80 -11.37 -11.11
N MET A 73 -25.57 -10.92 -11.28
CA MET A 73 -24.54 -10.99 -10.23
C MET A 73 -24.99 -10.26 -8.96
N TYR A 74 -25.50 -9.03 -9.06
CA TYR A 74 -25.94 -8.27 -7.89
C TYR A 74 -27.21 -8.86 -7.26
N ARG A 75 -28.14 -9.44 -8.04
CA ARG A 75 -29.28 -10.19 -7.51
C ARG A 75 -28.80 -11.38 -6.69
N PHE A 76 -27.86 -12.16 -7.22
CA PHE A 76 -27.27 -13.29 -6.52
C PHE A 76 -26.55 -12.87 -5.24
N MET A 77 -25.74 -11.79 -5.26
CA MET A 77 -25.08 -11.26 -4.05
C MET A 77 -26.09 -10.87 -2.98
N LYS A 78 -27.20 -10.23 -3.38
CA LYS A 78 -28.29 -9.85 -2.47
C LYS A 78 -28.98 -11.07 -1.86
N GLU A 79 -29.29 -12.08 -2.67
CA GLU A 79 -29.91 -13.34 -2.22
C GLU A 79 -29.01 -14.12 -1.25
N GLN A 80 -27.71 -14.10 -1.46
CA GLN A 80 -26.72 -14.80 -0.64
C GLN A 80 -26.23 -13.97 0.57
N ASP A 81 -26.79 -12.79 0.80
CA ASP A 81 -26.44 -11.89 1.91
C ASP A 81 -24.93 -11.55 1.94
N ILE A 82 -24.29 -11.35 0.78
CA ILE A 82 -22.89 -11.00 0.64
C ILE A 82 -22.76 -9.49 0.85
N LYS A 83 -22.39 -9.02 2.05
CA LYS A 83 -22.41 -7.58 2.42
C LYS A 83 -21.05 -6.88 2.29
N SER A 84 -19.98 -7.60 2.12
CA SER A 84 -18.63 -7.04 2.16
C SER A 84 -17.80 -7.49 0.97
N THR A 85 -17.00 -6.57 0.45
CA THR A 85 -15.95 -6.89 -0.54
C THR A 85 -14.81 -7.73 0.04
N GLU A 86 -14.74 -7.85 1.37
CA GLU A 86 -13.79 -8.73 2.08
C GLU A 86 -14.24 -10.20 2.09
N ASP A 87 -15.53 -10.47 1.82
CA ASP A 87 -16.05 -11.83 1.68
C ASP A 87 -15.48 -12.46 0.40
N TRP A 88 -14.90 -13.67 0.51
CA TRP A 88 -14.36 -14.37 -0.65
C TRP A 88 -15.42 -14.63 -1.74
N ARG A 89 -16.69 -14.77 -1.34
CA ARG A 89 -17.80 -14.98 -2.26
C ARG A 89 -18.02 -13.80 -3.20
N TYR A 90 -17.76 -12.57 -2.70
CA TYR A 90 -17.79 -11.35 -3.53
C TYR A 90 -16.75 -11.42 -4.66
N ALA A 91 -15.49 -11.74 -4.31
CA ALA A 91 -14.43 -11.87 -5.31
C ALA A 91 -14.71 -13.01 -6.29
N ALA A 92 -15.21 -14.14 -5.80
CA ALA A 92 -15.52 -15.33 -6.61
C ALA A 92 -16.63 -15.06 -7.63
N ILE A 93 -17.75 -14.48 -7.22
CA ILE A 93 -18.85 -14.19 -8.15
C ILE A 93 -18.48 -13.09 -9.15
N THR A 94 -17.76 -12.06 -8.73
CA THR A 94 -17.26 -11.00 -9.62
C THR A 94 -16.31 -11.55 -10.67
N ASP A 95 -15.35 -12.41 -10.27
CA ASP A 95 -14.44 -13.07 -11.21
C ASP A 95 -15.17 -13.98 -12.20
N SER A 96 -16.17 -14.76 -11.73
CA SER A 96 -16.98 -15.63 -12.57
C SER A 96 -17.81 -14.83 -13.58
N THR A 97 -18.41 -13.71 -13.15
CA THR A 97 -19.19 -12.83 -14.00
C THR A 97 -18.32 -12.20 -15.08
N ASN A 98 -17.13 -11.70 -14.71
CA ASN A 98 -16.18 -11.12 -15.66
C ASN A 98 -15.67 -12.18 -16.67
N ALA A 99 -15.43 -13.39 -16.21
CA ALA A 99 -15.03 -14.50 -17.08
C ALA A 99 -16.12 -14.85 -18.11
N LEU A 100 -17.38 -14.94 -17.68
CA LEU A 100 -18.52 -15.17 -18.55
C LEU A 100 -18.72 -14.02 -19.54
N ALA A 101 -18.71 -12.77 -19.08
CA ALA A 101 -18.84 -11.58 -19.91
C ALA A 101 -17.72 -11.50 -20.96
N GLY A 102 -16.46 -11.77 -20.54
CA GLY A 102 -15.32 -11.79 -21.44
C GLY A 102 -15.44 -12.87 -22.53
N LEU A 103 -16.03 -14.01 -22.22
CA LEU A 103 -16.30 -15.04 -23.22
C LEU A 103 -17.44 -14.62 -24.17
N ILE A 104 -18.55 -14.13 -23.65
CA ILE A 104 -19.70 -13.69 -24.44
C ILE A 104 -19.30 -12.58 -25.43
N ASN A 105 -18.46 -11.63 -25.00
CA ASN A 105 -17.99 -10.54 -25.83
C ASN A 105 -17.14 -11.00 -27.04
N ARG A 106 -16.57 -12.19 -27.00
CA ARG A 106 -15.87 -12.80 -28.15
C ARG A 106 -16.81 -13.40 -29.19
N GLN A 107 -18.12 -13.34 -28.96
CA GLN A 107 -19.15 -13.91 -29.84
C GLN A 107 -18.91 -15.40 -30.17
N PRO A 108 -18.78 -16.28 -29.16
CA PRO A 108 -18.56 -17.69 -29.37
C PRO A 108 -19.81 -18.35 -30.00
N ALA A 109 -19.66 -19.61 -30.41
CA ALA A 109 -20.78 -20.41 -30.86
C ALA A 109 -21.84 -20.57 -29.77
N GLU A 110 -23.10 -20.76 -30.11
CA GLU A 110 -24.20 -20.88 -29.13
C GLU A 110 -24.02 -22.07 -28.16
N GLU A 111 -23.40 -23.15 -28.62
CA GLU A 111 -23.05 -24.28 -27.77
C GLU A 111 -22.03 -23.90 -26.69
N GLU A 112 -21.02 -23.11 -27.07
CA GLU A 112 -19.99 -22.62 -26.14
C GLU A 112 -20.58 -21.61 -25.14
N LYS A 113 -21.47 -20.73 -25.57
CA LYS A 113 -22.22 -19.83 -24.67
C LYS A 113 -23.06 -20.62 -23.66
N ALA A 114 -23.78 -21.66 -24.13
CA ALA A 114 -24.60 -22.49 -23.26
C ALA A 114 -23.75 -23.22 -22.22
N ALA A 115 -22.60 -23.79 -22.64
CA ALA A 115 -21.66 -24.45 -21.73
C ALA A 115 -21.06 -23.47 -20.70
N ALA A 116 -20.71 -22.25 -21.09
CA ALA A 116 -20.19 -21.22 -20.20
C ALA A 116 -21.25 -20.74 -19.19
N ARG A 117 -22.52 -20.61 -19.60
CA ARG A 117 -23.61 -20.30 -18.67
C ARG A 117 -23.83 -21.42 -17.66
N GLN A 118 -23.80 -22.68 -18.10
CA GLN A 118 -23.88 -23.83 -17.18
C GLN A 118 -22.71 -23.84 -16.20
N TRP A 119 -21.50 -23.53 -16.66
CA TRP A 119 -20.35 -23.37 -15.77
C TRP A 119 -20.58 -22.25 -14.74
N TYR A 120 -21.10 -21.10 -15.15
CA TYR A 120 -21.41 -19.97 -14.27
C TYR A 120 -22.44 -20.33 -13.18
N ASP A 121 -23.50 -21.10 -13.57
CA ASP A 121 -24.49 -21.57 -12.60
C ASP A 121 -23.89 -22.54 -11.58
N ARG A 122 -22.97 -23.40 -12.00
CA ARG A 122 -22.21 -24.27 -11.08
C ARG A 122 -21.31 -23.45 -10.14
N CYS A 123 -20.73 -22.35 -10.62
CA CYS A 123 -19.98 -21.42 -9.74
C CYS A 123 -20.90 -20.77 -8.72
N LYS A 124 -22.07 -20.26 -9.11
CA LYS A 124 -23.08 -19.74 -8.17
C LYS A 124 -23.44 -20.76 -7.10
N GLN A 125 -23.65 -22.01 -7.49
CA GLN A 125 -23.97 -23.07 -6.53
C GLN A 125 -22.82 -23.30 -5.54
N ALA A 126 -21.57 -23.42 -6.00
CA ALA A 126 -20.41 -23.62 -5.12
C ALA A 126 -20.22 -22.42 -4.16
N ILE A 127 -20.49 -21.19 -4.62
CA ILE A 127 -20.43 -19.99 -3.81
C ILE A 127 -21.56 -19.97 -2.76
N ALA A 128 -22.78 -20.36 -3.13
CA ALA A 128 -23.92 -20.47 -2.21
C ALA A 128 -23.69 -21.54 -1.13
N ASP A 129 -23.07 -22.65 -1.50
CA ASP A 129 -22.67 -23.74 -0.58
C ASP A 129 -21.44 -23.37 0.28
N ASN A 130 -20.87 -22.19 0.07
CA ASN A 130 -19.65 -21.70 0.72
C ASN A 130 -18.44 -22.64 0.55
N ASP A 131 -18.36 -23.33 -0.61
CA ASP A 131 -17.26 -24.26 -0.96
C ASP A 131 -16.26 -23.59 -1.91
N SER A 132 -15.25 -22.94 -1.33
CA SER A 132 -14.20 -22.27 -2.09
C SER A 132 -13.36 -23.24 -2.93
N LYS A 133 -13.17 -24.49 -2.48
CA LYS A 133 -12.41 -25.49 -3.25
C LYS A 133 -13.19 -25.99 -4.47
N ALA A 134 -14.50 -26.21 -4.33
CA ALA A 134 -15.34 -26.53 -5.48
C ALA A 134 -15.31 -25.39 -6.51
N TYR A 135 -15.44 -24.16 -6.05
CA TYR A 135 -15.29 -22.97 -6.90
C TYR A 135 -13.94 -22.93 -7.64
N LEU A 136 -12.82 -23.12 -6.94
CA LEU A 136 -11.49 -23.10 -7.55
C LEU A 136 -11.30 -24.22 -8.60
N ARG A 137 -11.89 -25.41 -8.37
CA ARG A 137 -11.89 -26.50 -9.37
C ARG A 137 -12.66 -26.10 -10.64
N LEU A 138 -13.79 -25.42 -10.48
CA LEU A 138 -14.55 -24.86 -11.63
C LEU A 138 -13.76 -23.79 -12.39
N ARG A 139 -12.98 -22.97 -11.68
CA ARG A 139 -12.07 -22.00 -12.31
C ARG A 139 -10.97 -22.69 -13.12
N ILE A 140 -10.39 -23.77 -12.60
CA ILE A 140 -9.42 -24.59 -13.34
C ILE A 140 -10.04 -25.17 -14.62
N GLU A 141 -11.29 -25.68 -14.54
CA GLU A 141 -12.03 -26.17 -15.70
C GLU A 141 -12.20 -25.05 -16.75
N PHE A 142 -12.61 -23.84 -16.31
CA PHE A 142 -12.80 -22.70 -17.19
C PHE A 142 -11.52 -22.29 -17.91
N VAL A 143 -10.41 -22.19 -17.19
CA VAL A 143 -9.09 -21.83 -17.76
C VAL A 143 -8.66 -22.84 -18.83
N LYS A 144 -8.94 -24.12 -18.61
CA LYS A 144 -8.59 -25.19 -19.55
C LYS A 144 -9.46 -25.19 -20.80
N THR A 145 -10.74 -24.84 -20.66
CA THR A 145 -11.73 -25.04 -21.71
C THR A 145 -12.01 -23.78 -22.52
N PHE A 146 -12.12 -22.64 -21.84
CA PHE A 146 -12.67 -21.42 -22.45
C PHE A 146 -11.67 -20.26 -22.58
N GLU A 147 -10.61 -20.23 -21.77
CA GLU A 147 -9.66 -19.10 -21.83
C GLU A 147 -8.68 -19.25 -23.00
N THR A 148 -8.61 -18.21 -23.83
CA THR A 148 -7.59 -18.05 -24.88
C THR A 148 -6.32 -17.45 -24.29
N LEU A 149 -5.47 -18.32 -23.75
CA LEU A 149 -4.18 -17.98 -23.16
C LEU A 149 -3.07 -18.69 -23.94
N THR A 150 -1.88 -18.10 -23.94
CA THR A 150 -0.68 -18.81 -24.35
C THR A 150 -0.45 -20.02 -23.39
N GLU A 151 0.34 -20.96 -23.82
CA GLU A 151 0.61 -22.17 -22.99
C GLU A 151 1.30 -21.81 -21.67
N GLU A 152 2.20 -20.82 -21.71
CA GLU A 152 2.92 -20.32 -20.53
C GLU A 152 2.00 -19.56 -19.56
N GLU A 153 1.15 -18.66 -20.08
CA GLU A 153 0.16 -17.95 -19.24
C GLU A 153 -0.81 -18.93 -18.58
N ARG A 154 -1.27 -19.93 -19.35
CA ARG A 154 -2.15 -21.00 -18.84
C ARG A 154 -1.48 -21.76 -17.70
N LYS A 155 -0.20 -22.11 -17.82
CA LYS A 155 0.58 -22.77 -16.75
C LYS A 155 0.64 -21.93 -15.49
N ILE A 156 0.94 -20.62 -15.62
CA ILE A 156 0.99 -19.69 -14.47
C ILE A 156 -0.36 -19.64 -13.75
N LYS A 157 -1.45 -19.50 -14.51
CA LYS A 157 -2.79 -19.38 -13.96
C LYS A 157 -3.26 -20.68 -13.29
N LEU A 158 -3.04 -21.83 -13.95
CA LEU A 158 -3.38 -23.14 -13.38
C LEU A 158 -2.55 -23.44 -12.12
N TRP A 159 -1.26 -23.11 -12.12
CA TRP A 159 -0.41 -23.23 -10.94
C TRP A 159 -0.99 -22.42 -9.76
N SER A 160 -1.38 -21.18 -9.99
CA SER A 160 -1.90 -20.33 -8.90
C SER A 160 -3.23 -20.86 -8.32
N LEU A 161 -4.13 -21.37 -9.16
CA LEU A 161 -5.39 -21.95 -8.72
C LEU A 161 -5.17 -23.27 -7.96
N GLN A 162 -4.25 -24.11 -8.44
CA GLN A 162 -3.90 -25.35 -7.74
C GLN A 162 -3.22 -25.05 -6.40
N TYR A 163 -2.32 -24.05 -6.36
CA TYR A 163 -1.67 -23.62 -5.13
C TYR A 163 -2.68 -23.16 -4.07
N GLN A 164 -3.73 -22.44 -4.47
CA GLN A 164 -4.82 -22.05 -3.55
C GLN A 164 -5.53 -23.25 -2.94
N ILE A 165 -5.82 -24.28 -3.76
CA ILE A 165 -6.49 -25.52 -3.28
C ILE A 165 -5.59 -26.27 -2.29
N ASP A 166 -4.30 -26.42 -2.61
CA ASP A 166 -3.36 -27.23 -1.85
C ASP A 166 -3.00 -26.58 -0.48
N HIS A 167 -3.06 -25.25 -0.40
CA HIS A 167 -2.69 -24.49 0.80
C HIS A 167 -3.89 -23.85 1.51
N ASP A 168 -5.12 -24.21 1.17
CA ASP A 168 -6.36 -23.68 1.77
C ASP A 168 -6.40 -22.13 1.73
N ILE A 169 -6.06 -21.53 0.58
CA ILE A 169 -6.13 -20.10 0.37
C ILE A 169 -7.45 -19.75 -0.30
N THR A 170 -8.32 -19.05 0.40
CA THR A 170 -9.58 -18.56 -0.18
C THR A 170 -9.32 -17.34 -1.06
N PRO A 171 -10.07 -17.14 -2.15
CA PRO A 171 -9.91 -15.96 -3.03
C PRO A 171 -10.49 -14.69 -2.39
N ALA A 172 -9.99 -14.32 -1.21
CA ALA A 172 -10.42 -13.14 -0.46
C ALA A 172 -9.32 -12.09 -0.47
N TRP A 173 -9.66 -10.85 -0.81
CA TRP A 173 -8.70 -9.73 -0.75
C TRP A 173 -8.25 -9.38 0.67
N SER A 174 -8.93 -9.87 1.70
CA SER A 174 -8.50 -9.79 3.09
C SER A 174 -7.38 -10.79 3.44
N ASP A 175 -7.22 -11.91 2.68
CA ASP A 175 -6.13 -12.86 2.89
C ASP A 175 -4.84 -12.37 2.22
N LYS A 176 -3.81 -12.11 3.03
CA LYS A 176 -2.51 -11.63 2.55
C LYS A 176 -1.81 -12.64 1.64
N ARG A 177 -2.02 -13.94 1.84
CA ARG A 177 -1.47 -15.00 0.98
C ARG A 177 -2.10 -14.94 -0.41
N TYR A 178 -3.41 -14.71 -0.47
CA TYR A 178 -4.11 -14.51 -1.73
C TYR A 178 -3.59 -13.28 -2.48
N GLN A 179 -3.43 -12.14 -1.79
CA GLN A 179 -2.87 -10.93 -2.38
C GLN A 179 -1.46 -11.17 -2.94
N THR A 180 -0.59 -11.83 -2.16
CA THR A 180 0.76 -12.19 -2.58
C THR A 180 0.74 -13.08 -3.82
N LEU A 181 -0.14 -14.08 -3.85
CA LEU A 181 -0.29 -14.99 -4.98
C LEU A 181 -0.77 -14.26 -6.24
N GLN A 182 -1.75 -13.36 -6.12
CA GLN A 182 -2.22 -12.55 -7.25
C GLN A 182 -1.12 -11.64 -7.80
N LYS A 183 -0.32 -11.02 -6.92
CA LYS A 183 0.85 -10.27 -7.35
C LYS A 183 1.86 -11.15 -8.10
N LEU A 184 2.16 -12.34 -7.60
CA LEU A 184 3.05 -13.28 -8.28
C LEU A 184 2.55 -13.67 -9.68
N VAL A 185 1.25 -13.91 -9.84
CA VAL A 185 0.66 -14.18 -11.15
C VAL A 185 0.86 -12.99 -12.09
N THR A 186 0.60 -11.79 -11.60
CA THR A 186 0.79 -10.55 -12.37
C THR A 186 2.25 -10.37 -12.78
N ASP A 187 3.18 -10.47 -11.82
CA ASP A 187 4.61 -10.28 -12.07
C ASP A 187 5.17 -11.33 -13.05
N LYS A 188 4.78 -12.61 -12.89
CA LYS A 188 5.18 -13.69 -13.80
C LYS A 188 4.63 -13.49 -15.22
N THR A 189 3.38 -13.06 -15.35
CA THR A 189 2.77 -12.77 -16.65
C THR A 189 3.43 -11.56 -17.31
N GLN A 190 3.72 -10.51 -16.53
CA GLN A 190 4.40 -9.32 -17.04
C GLN A 190 5.85 -9.64 -17.45
N LEU A 191 6.57 -10.44 -16.67
CA LEU A 191 7.91 -10.91 -17.03
C LEU A 191 7.89 -11.68 -18.34
N LEU A 192 6.94 -12.61 -18.49
CA LEU A 192 6.76 -13.39 -19.72
C LEU A 192 6.52 -12.48 -20.93
N SER A 193 5.67 -11.45 -20.80
CA SER A 193 5.39 -10.50 -21.87
C SER A 193 6.62 -9.68 -22.28
N LEU A 194 7.47 -9.29 -21.32
CA LEU A 194 8.72 -8.57 -21.56
C LEU A 194 9.77 -9.47 -22.22
N GLU A 195 9.86 -10.73 -21.82
CA GLU A 195 10.80 -11.70 -22.42
C GLU A 195 10.43 -12.04 -23.88
N GLN A 196 9.13 -12.03 -24.21
CA GLN A 196 8.64 -12.23 -25.57
C GLN A 196 8.74 -10.97 -26.46
N ALA A 197 8.91 -9.79 -25.85
CA ALA A 197 9.05 -8.54 -26.60
C ALA A 197 10.37 -8.49 -27.40
N PRO A 198 10.42 -7.70 -28.52
CA PRO A 198 11.65 -7.48 -29.26
C PRO A 198 12.80 -6.99 -28.36
N ALA A 199 14.03 -7.44 -28.64
CA ALA A 199 15.20 -7.14 -27.78
C ALA A 199 15.42 -5.63 -27.57
N GLU A 200 15.08 -4.81 -28.56
CA GLU A 200 15.23 -3.35 -28.51
C GLU A 200 14.24 -2.66 -27.52
N SER A 201 13.12 -3.31 -27.20
CA SER A 201 12.10 -2.79 -26.31
C SER A 201 12.15 -3.37 -24.90
N ARG A 202 13.14 -4.25 -24.60
CA ARG A 202 13.30 -4.88 -23.28
C ARG A 202 13.97 -3.94 -22.30
N ASP A 203 13.28 -3.59 -21.23
CA ASP A 203 13.88 -2.85 -20.10
C ASP A 203 14.54 -3.84 -19.12
N ALA A 204 15.87 -3.93 -19.17
CA ALA A 204 16.67 -4.82 -18.31
C ALA A 204 16.44 -4.52 -16.81
N LYS A 205 16.19 -3.24 -16.44
CA LYS A 205 15.89 -2.88 -15.05
C LYS A 205 14.54 -3.42 -14.63
N GLN A 206 13.52 -3.26 -15.47
CA GLN A 206 12.18 -3.75 -15.19
C GLN A 206 12.15 -5.28 -15.06
N ILE A 207 12.88 -6.00 -15.92
CA ILE A 207 13.04 -7.45 -15.83
C ILE A 207 13.67 -7.85 -14.49
N HIS A 208 14.76 -7.18 -14.10
CA HIS A 208 15.44 -7.46 -12.82
C HIS A 208 14.53 -7.18 -11.62
N ASP A 209 13.79 -6.07 -11.64
CA ASP A 209 12.87 -5.70 -10.57
C ASP A 209 11.72 -6.73 -10.43
N LEU A 210 11.18 -7.22 -11.56
CA LEU A 210 10.16 -8.27 -11.57
C LEU A 210 10.70 -9.61 -11.07
N GLN A 211 11.90 -10.03 -11.51
CA GLN A 211 12.54 -11.25 -11.02
C GLN A 211 12.78 -11.19 -9.50
N SER A 212 13.21 -10.03 -8.98
CA SER A 212 13.40 -9.83 -7.55
C SER A 212 12.05 -9.88 -6.80
N SER A 213 11.00 -9.26 -7.33
CA SER A 213 9.65 -9.31 -6.76
C SER A 213 9.09 -10.73 -6.71
N ILE A 214 9.27 -11.50 -7.78
CA ILE A 214 8.85 -12.91 -7.86
C ILE A 214 9.57 -13.75 -6.80
N ALA A 215 10.90 -13.63 -6.69
CA ALA A 215 11.69 -14.38 -5.72
C ALA A 215 11.26 -14.09 -4.27
N VAL A 216 11.00 -12.81 -3.94
CA VAL A 216 10.49 -12.42 -2.62
C VAL A 216 9.08 -12.97 -2.39
N GLY A 217 8.20 -12.92 -3.39
CA GLY A 217 6.83 -13.43 -3.26
C GLY A 217 6.79 -14.95 -3.06
N GLU A 218 7.60 -15.70 -3.78
CA GLU A 218 7.74 -17.14 -3.61
C GLU A 218 8.25 -17.48 -2.20
N TYR A 219 9.26 -16.76 -1.72
CA TYR A 219 9.78 -16.92 -0.35
C TYR A 219 8.71 -16.64 0.72
N VAL A 220 7.91 -15.56 0.54
CA VAL A 220 6.83 -15.20 1.47
C VAL A 220 5.77 -16.31 1.54
N LEU A 221 5.37 -16.86 0.40
CA LEU A 221 4.39 -17.96 0.36
C LEU A 221 4.93 -19.27 0.94
N GLU A 222 6.17 -19.64 0.60
CA GLU A 222 6.81 -20.88 1.06
C GLU A 222 6.97 -20.90 2.59
N HIS A 223 7.31 -19.74 3.18
CA HIS A 223 7.52 -19.62 4.62
C HIS A 223 6.27 -19.15 5.38
N ASN A 224 5.13 -19.04 4.71
CA ASN A 224 3.85 -18.59 5.29
C ASN A 224 3.99 -17.32 6.13
N LEU A 225 4.73 -16.33 5.61
CA LEU A 225 4.96 -15.08 6.32
C LEU A 225 3.69 -14.21 6.30
N GLU A 226 3.41 -13.53 7.42
CA GLU A 226 2.27 -12.60 7.56
C GLU A 226 2.49 -11.26 6.83
N THR A 227 3.42 -11.20 5.94
CA THR A 227 3.66 -10.03 5.08
C THR A 227 3.04 -10.27 3.70
N TYR A 228 2.77 -9.20 2.98
CA TYR A 228 2.34 -9.27 1.59
C TYR A 228 3.15 -8.31 0.72
N LEU A 229 3.29 -8.68 -0.54
CA LEU A 229 3.81 -7.77 -1.54
C LEU A 229 2.66 -6.88 -2.01
N VAL A 230 2.81 -5.57 -1.85
CA VAL A 230 1.82 -4.62 -2.35
C VAL A 230 1.89 -4.62 -3.88
N PRO A 231 0.80 -4.93 -4.61
CA PRO A 231 0.78 -4.84 -6.06
C PRO A 231 1.15 -3.44 -6.54
N ASP A 232 1.91 -3.35 -7.64
CA ASP A 232 2.19 -2.06 -8.27
C ASP A 232 0.86 -1.46 -8.77
N GLY A 233 0.57 -0.21 -8.37
CA GLY A 233 -0.70 0.46 -8.68
C GLY A 233 -1.72 0.48 -7.54
N VAL A 234 -1.59 -0.35 -6.52
CA VAL A 234 -2.27 -0.10 -5.25
C VAL A 234 -1.51 1.02 -4.55
N ASP A 235 -2.23 2.09 -4.25
CA ASP A 235 -1.63 3.28 -3.64
C ASP A 235 -0.85 2.88 -2.39
N ARG A 236 0.49 2.86 -2.51
CA ARG A 236 1.42 2.50 -1.42
C ARG A 236 1.29 3.44 -0.22
N SER A 237 0.42 4.46 -0.33
CA SER A 237 0.22 5.46 0.71
C SER A 237 -0.43 4.91 1.97
N PHE A 238 -1.01 3.71 1.97
CA PHE A 238 -1.90 3.26 3.03
C PHE A 238 -1.51 2.01 3.81
N SER A 239 -0.32 1.43 3.62
CA SER A 239 0.21 0.49 4.59
C SER A 239 0.76 1.25 5.82
N LEU A 240 -0.12 1.74 6.69
CA LEU A 240 0.24 2.45 7.94
C LEU A 240 1.02 1.57 8.94
N THR A 241 1.14 0.28 8.69
CA THR A 241 1.79 -0.69 9.57
C THR A 241 3.22 -1.02 9.17
N GLY A 242 3.67 -0.62 7.99
CA GLY A 242 5.04 -0.85 7.55
C GLY A 242 6.00 0.25 8.00
N PHE A 243 7.14 -0.11 8.59
CA PHE A 243 8.22 0.83 8.95
C PHE A 243 8.55 1.82 7.81
N TRP A 244 8.59 1.35 6.57
CA TRP A 244 8.89 2.17 5.39
C TRP A 244 7.79 3.15 5.02
N SER A 245 6.52 2.85 5.26
CA SER A 245 5.42 3.79 5.01
C SER A 245 5.42 4.92 6.03
N VAL A 246 5.66 4.58 7.31
CA VAL A 246 5.82 5.58 8.37
C VAL A 246 7.04 6.47 8.08
N PHE A 247 8.16 5.88 7.69
CA PHE A 247 9.39 6.61 7.34
C PHE A 247 9.16 7.57 6.16
N ARG A 248 8.51 7.13 5.09
CA ARG A 248 8.21 7.98 3.91
C ARG A 248 7.23 9.10 4.25
N ASN A 249 6.18 8.81 5.04
CA ASN A 249 5.22 9.83 5.47
C ASN A 249 5.86 10.83 6.46
N SER A 250 6.90 10.44 7.16
CA SER A 250 7.67 11.33 8.05
C SER A 250 8.56 12.31 7.30
N THR A 251 8.77 12.17 6.00
CA THR A 251 9.60 13.09 5.19
C THR A 251 9.06 14.53 5.23
N MET A 252 7.74 14.70 5.25
CA MET A 252 7.13 16.03 5.42
C MET A 252 7.45 16.63 6.81
N LEU A 253 7.44 15.83 7.87
CA LEU A 253 7.81 16.27 9.22
C LEU A 253 9.28 16.70 9.28
N ILE A 254 10.17 15.99 8.60
CA ILE A 254 11.59 16.37 8.51
C ILE A 254 11.73 17.76 7.90
N MET A 255 10.96 18.08 6.87
CA MET A 255 10.97 19.42 6.25
C MET A 255 10.54 20.50 7.24
N VAL A 256 9.47 20.27 7.99
CA VAL A 256 8.98 21.21 9.02
C VAL A 256 10.01 21.38 10.14
N ILE A 257 10.59 20.29 10.63
CA ILE A 257 11.64 20.32 11.66
C ILE A 257 12.84 21.12 11.18
N ASN A 258 13.29 20.95 9.93
CA ASN A 258 14.41 21.73 9.37
C ASN A 258 14.12 23.23 9.36
N VAL A 259 12.92 23.66 8.96
CA VAL A 259 12.53 25.08 9.00
C VAL A 259 12.60 25.62 10.43
N LEU A 260 12.11 24.87 11.40
CA LEU A 260 12.14 25.26 12.80
C LEU A 260 13.56 25.34 13.36
N ILE A 261 14.45 24.42 12.99
CA ILE A 261 15.87 24.47 13.35
C ILE A 261 16.54 25.73 12.79
N ILE A 262 16.23 26.11 11.55
CA ILE A 262 16.75 27.34 10.93
C ILE A 262 16.30 28.60 11.70
N ILE A 263 15.02 28.62 12.12
CA ILE A 263 14.47 29.73 12.94
C ILE A 263 15.19 29.83 14.30
N VAL A 264 15.42 28.68 14.97
CA VAL A 264 16.15 28.64 16.24
C VAL A 264 17.58 29.12 16.06
N ALA A 265 18.29 28.62 15.05
CA ALA A 265 19.66 28.98 14.75
C ALA A 265 19.78 30.48 14.46
N GLY A 266 18.89 31.03 13.62
CA GLY A 266 18.84 32.47 13.30
C GLY A 266 18.55 33.34 14.53
N SER A 267 17.63 32.89 15.39
CA SER A 267 17.29 33.61 16.63
C SER A 267 18.43 33.62 17.66
N MET A 268 19.25 32.58 17.72
CA MET A 268 20.44 32.55 18.61
C MET A 268 21.48 33.57 18.20
N VAL A 269 21.75 33.68 16.90
CA VAL A 269 22.72 34.67 16.38
C VAL A 269 22.18 36.06 16.53
N SER A 270 20.95 36.34 16.10
CA SER A 270 20.33 37.66 16.17
C SER A 270 20.27 38.24 17.59
N MET A 271 20.04 37.39 18.59
CA MET A 271 19.91 37.83 19.98
C MET A 271 21.23 38.36 20.56
N GLU A 272 22.36 37.86 20.13
CA GLU A 272 23.68 38.35 20.60
C GLU A 272 24.00 39.72 20.03
N PHE A 273 23.52 39.99 18.83
CA PHE A 273 23.63 41.34 18.26
C PHE A 273 22.68 42.34 18.95
N SER A 274 21.42 41.94 19.18
CA SER A 274 20.41 42.83 19.76
C SER A 274 20.64 43.10 21.24
N SER A 275 21.19 42.13 22.02
CA SER A 275 21.51 42.31 23.44
C SER A 275 22.87 42.96 23.72
N GLY A 276 23.66 43.26 22.68
CA GLY A 276 24.99 43.83 22.83
C GLY A 276 26.04 42.89 23.44
N THR A 277 25.67 41.65 23.72
CA THR A 277 26.55 40.63 24.33
C THR A 277 27.69 40.20 23.41
N ILE A 278 27.65 40.56 22.13
CA ILE A 278 28.72 40.33 21.18
C ILE A 278 30.03 40.99 21.61
N LYS A 279 30.00 42.15 22.34
CA LYS A 279 31.16 42.81 22.88
C LYS A 279 31.88 41.94 23.93
N PHE A 280 31.14 41.22 24.77
CA PHE A 280 31.69 40.28 25.75
C PHE A 280 32.29 39.04 25.12
N LEU A 281 31.74 38.59 23.97
CA LEU A 281 32.32 37.49 23.20
C LEU A 281 33.66 37.85 22.57
N LEU A 282 33.86 39.12 22.22
CA LEU A 282 35.12 39.63 21.64
C LEU A 282 36.24 39.75 22.67
N ILE A 283 35.92 39.97 23.94
CA ILE A 283 36.89 40.14 25.06
C ILE A 283 37.24 38.78 25.69
N ASN A 284 36.48 37.75 25.46
CA ASN A 284 36.66 36.42 26.07
C ASN A 284 37.95 35.73 25.53
N PRO A 285 38.78 35.09 26.40
CA PRO A 285 40.00 34.42 25.98
C PRO A 285 39.79 33.12 25.20
N ILE A 286 38.54 32.76 24.87
CA ILE A 286 38.18 31.59 24.06
C ILE A 286 38.27 31.93 22.57
N LYS A 287 38.94 31.07 21.79
CA LYS A 287 39.04 31.24 20.32
C LYS A 287 37.64 31.28 19.68
N ARG A 288 37.37 32.28 18.83
CA ARG A 288 36.05 32.56 18.20
C ARG A 288 35.43 31.30 17.52
N TRP A 289 36.25 30.49 16.82
CA TRP A 289 35.78 29.28 16.16
C TRP A 289 35.19 28.23 17.17
N LYS A 290 35.70 28.18 18.41
CA LYS A 290 35.17 27.28 19.43
C LYS A 290 33.79 27.71 19.92
N ILE A 291 33.50 28.98 19.93
CA ILE A 291 32.18 29.53 20.29
C ILE A 291 31.19 29.19 19.15
N LEU A 292 31.57 29.43 17.89
CA LEU A 292 30.76 29.06 16.74
C LEU A 292 30.49 27.56 16.69
N LEU A 293 31.51 26.74 16.95
CA LEU A 293 31.34 25.27 16.99
C LEU A 293 30.40 24.85 18.11
N ALA A 294 30.50 25.44 19.30
CA ALA A 294 29.59 25.15 20.41
C ALA A 294 28.13 25.47 20.07
N LYS A 295 27.88 26.62 19.41
CA LYS A 295 26.53 27.00 18.92
C LYS A 295 26.01 26.02 17.88
N TYR A 296 26.83 25.68 16.90
CA TYR A 296 26.48 24.71 15.88
C TYR A 296 26.10 23.36 16.50
N LEU A 297 26.93 22.85 17.40
CA LEU A 297 26.66 21.59 18.10
C LEU A 297 25.39 21.67 18.96
N SER A 298 25.14 22.81 19.63
CA SER A 298 23.92 22.98 20.43
C SER A 298 22.65 22.98 19.58
N VAL A 299 22.66 23.60 18.39
CA VAL A 299 21.52 23.58 17.46
C VAL A 299 21.33 22.19 16.86
N LEU A 300 22.42 21.53 16.47
CA LEU A 300 22.39 20.19 15.89
C LEU A 300 21.79 19.17 16.85
N THR A 301 22.15 19.21 18.13
CA THR A 301 21.62 18.31 19.15
C THR A 301 20.18 18.62 19.57
N VAL A 302 19.65 19.81 19.31
CA VAL A 302 18.22 20.13 19.48
C VAL A 302 17.39 19.58 18.31
N GLY A 303 18.02 19.40 17.13
CA GLY A 303 17.36 18.89 15.94
C GLY A 303 17.37 17.36 15.78
N ILE A 304 18.14 16.66 16.63
CA ILE A 304 18.19 15.19 16.68
C ILE A 304 17.28 14.68 17.79
#